data_82f1483d51aaa7e3ff15bc0940926f8c
#
_entry.id   82f1483d51aaa7e3ff15bc0940926f8c
#
_cell.length_a   1.000
_cell.length_b   1.000
_cell.length_c   1.000
_cell.angle_alpha   90.00
_cell.angle_beta   90.00
_cell.angle_gamma   90.00
#
_symmetry.space_group_name_H-M   'P 1'
#
loop_
_entity.id
_entity.type
_entity.pdbx_description
1 polymer ?
#
loop_
_entity_poly.entity_id
_entity_poly.type
_entity_poly.pdbx_seq_one_letter_code
_entity_poly.pdbx_strand_id
1 'polypeptide(L)'
;MLKNQSDTANILRERSKLNKRLAYEGLLVGIVSGAVCIVYRLVLSNAESIYFTIRDFVAHNVSYWPLWIIGLIVLGLIISIFLKWEPMIGGSGIPQLEAEVQGRIDECWWRVLLAKFCAGALALVGGLSLGREGPSIQLGGMIGKALAKKGKRVKTEERYLMTAGAAAGLSAAFNAPLAGIMFALEEVHKNFSTSALVSVMIASITADFLSRNIFGLSPTLAFSIKETFPLKNYIWVIILGIIAGVLGAFYNKVTMGTIKLYKKTPFLKKHQRIIIPLVLSGILGFYCPLVMGGGHKLVEYLNEPNLVLSTLVLLFILKLLISCVSFGSGAAGGIFFPLLILGSLIGASVGKVAIMCGVPSEYFMNFIIMAMAAYFSAIVRAPITGIVLIAEMSGTLKMLLPIALVSFVSYYVANLLHSEPIYESLLTNLLNNQPYQSMEEYADSKELIGYTVGFGSNACDHYIKDLQLPRRSLIVSVIRGGEEIIPKGDTKLISGDRIIVLVDAFHLDETKLMLESVFTS
;
A
#
# COMPACT_ATOMS: atom_id res chain seq x y z
N MET A 1 -36.27 -22.41 -23.78
CA MET A 1 -35.15 -23.03 -22.99
C MET A 1 -33.82 -23.11 -23.75
N LEU A 2 -33.77 -23.47 -25.03
CA LEU A 2 -32.50 -23.60 -25.78
C LEU A 2 -31.77 -22.27 -26.05
N LYS A 3 -32.47 -21.13 -26.16
CA LYS A 3 -31.86 -19.80 -26.40
C LYS A 3 -31.08 -19.27 -25.16
N ASN A 4 -31.59 -19.53 -23.96
CA ASN A 4 -30.93 -19.12 -22.71
C ASN A 4 -29.61 -19.90 -22.43
N GLN A 5 -29.52 -21.18 -22.84
CA GLN A 5 -28.28 -21.94 -22.76
C GLN A 5 -27.19 -21.40 -23.68
N SER A 6 -27.57 -20.88 -24.87
CA SER A 6 -26.61 -20.26 -25.80
C SER A 6 -26.04 -18.95 -25.27
N ASP A 7 -26.84 -18.12 -24.58
CA ASP A 7 -26.40 -16.83 -24.06
C ASP A 7 -25.46 -17.01 -22.84
N THR A 8 -25.81 -17.92 -21.91
CA THR A 8 -24.93 -18.27 -20.79
C THR A 8 -23.61 -18.85 -21.28
N ALA A 9 -23.64 -19.75 -22.27
CA ALA A 9 -22.45 -20.34 -22.87
C ALA A 9 -21.57 -19.26 -23.56
N ASN A 10 -22.18 -18.30 -24.25
CA ASN A 10 -21.47 -17.19 -24.87
C ASN A 10 -20.83 -16.26 -23.83
N ILE A 11 -21.55 -15.90 -22.76
CA ILE A 11 -21.00 -15.10 -21.66
C ILE A 11 -19.81 -15.80 -20.99
N LEU A 12 -19.92 -17.09 -20.71
CA LEU A 12 -18.83 -17.89 -20.14
C LEU A 12 -17.62 -17.97 -21.08
N ARG A 13 -17.88 -18.09 -22.39
CA ARG A 13 -16.83 -18.12 -23.42
C ARG A 13 -16.09 -16.78 -23.53
N GLU A 14 -16.84 -15.67 -23.53
CA GLU A 14 -16.24 -14.33 -23.54
C GLU A 14 -15.42 -14.07 -22.27
N ARG A 15 -15.96 -14.43 -21.09
CA ARG A 15 -15.24 -14.34 -19.83
C ARG A 15 -13.97 -15.21 -19.82
N SER A 16 -14.03 -16.42 -20.40
CA SER A 16 -12.86 -17.29 -20.54
C SER A 16 -11.80 -16.69 -21.45
N LYS A 17 -12.20 -16.06 -22.57
CA LYS A 17 -11.27 -15.37 -23.47
C LYS A 17 -10.59 -14.19 -22.77
N LEU A 18 -11.37 -13.37 -22.03
CA LEU A 18 -10.86 -12.26 -21.25
C LEU A 18 -9.83 -12.74 -20.22
N ASN A 19 -10.15 -13.77 -19.43
CA ASN A 19 -9.24 -14.30 -18.42
C ASN A 19 -7.94 -14.86 -19.02
N LYS A 20 -7.99 -15.55 -20.18
CA LYS A 20 -6.80 -16.04 -20.88
C LYS A 20 -5.91 -14.88 -21.35
N ARG A 21 -6.51 -13.82 -21.87
CA ARG A 21 -5.78 -12.62 -22.29
C ARG A 21 -5.17 -11.90 -21.10
N LEU A 22 -5.93 -11.69 -20.03
CA LEU A 22 -5.44 -11.08 -18.78
C LEU A 22 -4.32 -11.91 -18.13
N ALA A 23 -4.35 -13.23 -18.25
CA ALA A 23 -3.28 -14.11 -17.79
C ALA A 23 -1.97 -13.86 -18.56
N TYR A 24 -2.03 -13.79 -19.88
CA TYR A 24 -0.85 -13.50 -20.72
C TYR A 24 -0.32 -12.08 -20.48
N GLU A 25 -1.21 -11.09 -20.40
CA GLU A 25 -0.84 -9.70 -20.11
C GLU A 25 -0.29 -9.56 -18.68
N GLY A 26 -0.86 -10.28 -17.71
CA GLY A 26 -0.33 -10.37 -16.35
C GLY A 26 1.10 -10.93 -16.31
N LEU A 27 1.41 -11.93 -17.13
CA LEU A 27 2.76 -12.45 -17.27
C LEU A 27 3.73 -11.37 -17.79
N LEU A 28 3.35 -10.64 -18.84
CA LEU A 28 4.16 -9.56 -19.40
C LEU A 28 4.37 -8.42 -18.38
N VAL A 29 3.30 -8.03 -17.70
CA VAL A 29 3.37 -7.03 -16.61
C VAL A 29 4.32 -7.52 -15.52
N GLY A 30 4.21 -8.78 -15.10
CA GLY A 30 5.07 -9.38 -14.08
C GLY A 30 6.55 -9.37 -14.46
N ILE A 31 6.88 -9.72 -15.72
CA ILE A 31 8.26 -9.70 -16.23
C ILE A 31 8.80 -8.26 -16.21
N VAL A 32 8.10 -7.31 -16.83
CA VAL A 32 8.61 -5.94 -17.00
C VAL A 32 8.62 -5.18 -15.65
N SER A 33 7.55 -5.26 -14.88
CA SER A 33 7.48 -4.63 -13.55
C SER A 33 8.47 -5.26 -12.59
N GLY A 34 8.59 -6.59 -12.60
CA GLY A 34 9.58 -7.31 -11.81
C GLY A 34 11.00 -6.88 -12.13
N ALA A 35 11.37 -6.84 -13.41
CA ALA A 35 12.70 -6.40 -13.84
C ALA A 35 13.03 -4.96 -13.39
N VAL A 36 12.10 -4.01 -13.59
CA VAL A 36 12.30 -2.60 -13.17
C VAL A 36 12.42 -2.49 -11.65
N CYS A 37 11.57 -3.18 -10.89
CA CYS A 37 11.61 -3.14 -9.43
C CYS A 37 12.85 -3.85 -8.86
N ILE A 38 13.37 -4.90 -9.51
CA ILE A 38 14.63 -5.54 -9.16
C ILE A 38 15.80 -4.57 -9.37
N VAL A 39 15.88 -3.91 -10.52
CA VAL A 39 16.91 -2.87 -10.77
C VAL A 39 16.79 -1.75 -9.74
N TYR A 40 15.58 -1.30 -9.47
CA TYR A 40 15.34 -0.29 -8.45
C TYR A 40 15.84 -0.73 -7.07
N ARG A 41 15.54 -1.97 -6.65
CA ARG A 41 16.01 -2.55 -5.39
C ARG A 41 17.55 -2.61 -5.30
N LEU A 42 18.24 -2.97 -6.39
CA LEU A 42 19.71 -2.97 -6.48
C LEU A 42 20.28 -1.55 -6.34
N VAL A 43 19.70 -0.59 -7.04
CA VAL A 43 20.12 0.82 -6.97
C VAL A 43 19.93 1.36 -5.55
N LEU A 44 18.81 1.06 -4.89
CA LEU A 44 18.54 1.53 -3.54
C LEU A 44 19.46 0.91 -2.48
N SER A 45 19.80 -0.38 -2.60
CA SER A 45 20.74 -1.01 -1.68
C SER A 45 22.14 -0.40 -1.80
N ASN A 46 22.60 -0.09 -3.02
CA ASN A 46 23.84 0.63 -3.24
C ASN A 46 23.76 2.09 -2.73
N ALA A 47 22.63 2.77 -2.94
CA ALA A 47 22.41 4.13 -2.45
C ALA A 47 22.52 4.23 -0.92
N GLU A 48 21.93 3.29 -0.20
CA GLU A 48 22.04 3.20 1.26
C GLU A 48 23.49 2.91 1.71
N SER A 49 24.19 2.02 1.02
CA SER A 49 25.61 1.74 1.28
C SER A 49 26.49 2.96 1.06
N ILE A 50 26.26 3.73 -0.02
CA ILE A 50 26.97 4.99 -0.30
C ILE A 50 26.79 5.99 0.84
N TYR A 51 25.55 6.17 1.33
CA TYR A 51 25.30 7.05 2.48
C TYR A 51 26.16 6.68 3.69
N PHE A 52 26.15 5.41 4.08
CA PHE A 52 26.91 4.98 5.26
C PHE A 52 28.42 5.09 5.05
N THR A 53 28.93 4.78 3.85
CA THR A 53 30.36 4.91 3.52
C THR A 53 30.81 6.37 3.62
N ILE A 54 30.05 7.30 3.03
CA ILE A 54 30.40 8.74 3.09
C ILE A 54 30.28 9.25 4.54
N ARG A 55 29.23 8.88 5.26
CA ARG A 55 29.03 9.25 6.66
C ARG A 55 30.19 8.77 7.55
N ASP A 56 30.63 7.51 7.38
CA ASP A 56 31.73 6.95 8.14
C ASP A 56 33.04 7.68 7.84
N PHE A 57 33.31 8.01 6.57
CA PHE A 57 34.45 8.81 6.18
C PHE A 57 34.44 10.20 6.84
N VAL A 58 33.29 10.89 6.81
CA VAL A 58 33.13 12.23 7.42
C VAL A 58 33.20 12.14 8.95
N ALA A 59 32.72 11.06 9.58
CA ALA A 59 32.82 10.86 11.01
C ALA A 59 34.27 10.77 11.50
N HIS A 60 35.19 10.18 10.71
CA HIS A 60 36.61 10.13 11.00
C HIS A 60 37.35 11.44 10.65
N ASN A 61 36.76 12.29 9.82
CA ASN A 61 37.36 13.51 9.30
C ASN A 61 36.44 14.73 9.52
N VAL A 62 36.38 15.25 10.72
CA VAL A 62 35.46 16.32 11.15
C VAL A 62 35.52 17.58 10.26
N SER A 63 36.69 17.87 9.66
CA SER A 63 36.88 18.99 8.75
C SER A 63 35.96 18.97 7.52
N TYR A 64 35.43 17.81 7.12
CA TYR A 64 34.51 17.67 6.00
C TYR A 64 33.04 17.85 6.37
N TRP A 65 32.71 18.11 7.63
CA TRP A 65 31.32 18.35 8.06
C TRP A 65 30.59 19.45 7.28
N PRO A 66 31.19 20.63 7.05
CA PRO A 66 30.52 21.66 6.26
C PRO A 66 30.24 21.20 4.82
N LEU A 67 31.20 20.51 4.20
CA LEU A 67 31.05 19.98 2.84
C LEU A 67 29.94 18.92 2.77
N TRP A 68 29.83 18.07 3.79
CA TRP A 68 28.78 17.09 3.93
C TRP A 68 27.39 17.74 3.95
N ILE A 69 27.17 18.73 4.81
CA ILE A 69 25.88 19.44 4.91
C ILE A 69 25.56 20.18 3.60
N ILE A 70 26.54 20.84 2.98
CA ILE A 70 26.36 21.47 1.67
C ILE A 70 25.97 20.44 0.61
N GLY A 71 26.65 19.28 0.60
CA GLY A 71 26.34 18.18 -0.32
C GLY A 71 24.89 17.68 -0.16
N LEU A 72 24.39 17.54 1.07
CA LEU A 72 23.00 17.16 1.34
C LEU A 72 21.99 18.24 0.90
N ILE A 73 22.34 19.52 1.07
CA ILE A 73 21.50 20.63 0.55
C ILE A 73 21.43 20.59 -0.98
N VAL A 74 22.57 20.42 -1.66
CA VAL A 74 22.64 20.30 -3.12
C VAL A 74 21.84 19.08 -3.58
N LEU A 75 21.98 17.94 -2.91
CA LEU A 75 21.18 16.74 -3.18
C LEU A 75 19.68 17.02 -3.05
N GLY A 76 19.28 17.75 -2.00
CA GLY A 76 17.90 18.17 -1.78
C GLY A 76 17.37 19.09 -2.90
N LEU A 77 18.21 19.98 -3.41
CA LEU A 77 17.85 20.81 -4.56
C LEU A 77 17.67 19.99 -5.84
N ILE A 78 18.51 18.99 -6.08
CA ILE A 78 18.37 18.06 -7.23
C ILE A 78 17.05 17.28 -7.12
N ILE A 79 16.76 16.68 -5.96
CA ILE A 79 15.49 15.97 -5.75
C ILE A 79 14.29 16.92 -5.93
N SER A 80 14.42 18.15 -5.49
CA SER A 80 13.43 19.21 -5.65
C SER A 80 13.07 19.48 -7.12
N ILE A 81 14.02 19.33 -8.06
CA ILE A 81 13.77 19.46 -9.50
C ILE A 81 12.82 18.35 -9.97
N PHE A 82 13.04 17.10 -9.58
CA PHE A 82 12.16 15.98 -9.92
C PHE A 82 10.76 16.15 -9.32
N LEU A 83 10.66 16.56 -8.05
CA LEU A 83 9.38 16.83 -7.38
C LEU A 83 8.61 18.01 -7.99
N LYS A 84 9.32 18.96 -8.59
CA LYS A 84 8.70 20.07 -9.33
C LYS A 84 8.24 19.62 -10.71
N TRP A 85 9.05 18.79 -11.40
CA TRP A 85 8.74 18.28 -12.74
C TRP A 85 7.55 17.32 -12.74
N GLU A 86 7.49 16.41 -11.75
CA GLU A 86 6.39 15.47 -11.58
C GLU A 86 5.93 15.41 -10.11
N PRO A 87 4.92 16.21 -9.74
CA PRO A 87 4.46 16.26 -8.33
C PRO A 87 3.84 14.94 -7.81
N MET A 88 3.40 14.04 -8.71
CA MET A 88 2.78 12.77 -8.34
C MET A 88 3.77 11.74 -7.78
N ILE A 89 5.08 12.00 -7.85
CA ILE A 89 6.08 11.13 -7.21
C ILE A 89 6.24 11.39 -5.71
N GLY A 90 5.65 12.46 -5.16
CA GLY A 90 5.76 12.81 -3.75
C GLY A 90 5.11 11.79 -2.82
N GLY A 91 5.77 11.46 -1.70
CA GLY A 91 5.30 10.47 -0.73
C GLY A 91 5.45 9.02 -1.22
N SER A 92 4.59 8.12 -0.73
CA SER A 92 4.71 6.67 -1.01
C SER A 92 4.40 6.28 -2.46
N GLY A 93 3.45 6.95 -3.09
CA GLY A 93 2.93 6.58 -4.41
C GLY A 93 1.71 5.64 -4.37
N ILE A 94 1.43 5.05 -3.21
CA ILE A 94 0.26 4.16 -3.04
C ILE A 94 -1.05 4.93 -3.17
N PRO A 95 -1.26 6.08 -2.47
CA PRO A 95 -2.50 6.86 -2.63
C PRO A 95 -2.69 7.39 -4.06
N GLN A 96 -1.61 7.73 -4.75
CA GLN A 96 -1.67 8.16 -6.14
C GLN A 96 -2.15 7.03 -7.05
N LEU A 97 -1.54 5.85 -6.92
CA LEU A 97 -1.93 4.68 -7.69
C LEU A 97 -3.37 4.24 -7.38
N GLU A 98 -3.78 4.30 -6.12
CA GLU A 98 -5.15 4.04 -5.69
C GLU A 98 -6.13 5.02 -6.36
N ALA A 99 -5.84 6.32 -6.32
CA ALA A 99 -6.65 7.35 -6.98
C ALA A 99 -6.77 7.11 -8.48
N GLU A 100 -5.72 6.64 -9.13
CA GLU A 100 -5.73 6.34 -10.56
C GLU A 100 -6.50 5.07 -10.90
N VAL A 101 -6.35 4.00 -10.11
CA VAL A 101 -7.14 2.77 -10.26
C VAL A 101 -8.62 3.06 -10.04
N GLN A 102 -8.97 3.97 -9.11
CA GLN A 102 -10.34 4.46 -8.93
C GLN A 102 -10.80 5.42 -10.04
N GLY A 103 -9.91 5.86 -10.93
CA GLY A 103 -10.22 6.80 -12.01
C GLY A 103 -10.36 8.26 -11.58
N ARG A 104 -9.86 8.63 -10.41
CA ARG A 104 -9.92 10.00 -9.87
C ARG A 104 -8.80 10.91 -10.37
N ILE A 105 -7.72 10.34 -10.89
CA ILE A 105 -6.59 11.05 -11.50
C ILE A 105 -6.08 10.30 -12.73
N ASP A 106 -5.29 10.95 -13.58
CA ASP A 106 -4.57 10.33 -14.71
C ASP A 106 -3.10 10.75 -14.68
N GLU A 107 -2.23 9.85 -14.25
CA GLU A 107 -0.79 10.10 -14.15
C GLU A 107 -0.08 9.84 -15.48
N CYS A 108 0.93 10.64 -15.78
CA CYS A 108 1.80 10.40 -16.92
C CYS A 108 2.81 9.29 -16.59
N TRP A 109 2.52 8.03 -16.98
CA TRP A 109 3.26 6.83 -16.58
C TRP A 109 4.79 6.94 -16.70
N TRP A 110 5.31 7.50 -17.82
CA TRP A 110 6.76 7.56 -18.05
C TRP A 110 7.45 8.64 -17.21
N ARG A 111 6.76 9.78 -16.95
CA ARG A 111 7.28 10.84 -16.06
C ARG A 111 7.38 10.34 -14.64
N VAL A 112 6.29 9.73 -14.14
CA VAL A 112 6.25 9.15 -12.81
C VAL A 112 7.32 8.08 -12.67
N LEU A 113 7.47 7.18 -13.66
CA LEU A 113 8.45 6.10 -13.62
C LEU A 113 9.88 6.64 -13.50
N LEU A 114 10.28 7.57 -14.36
CA LEU A 114 11.63 8.15 -14.33
C LEU A 114 11.87 9.00 -13.08
N ALA A 115 10.96 9.90 -12.77
CA ALA A 115 11.12 10.83 -11.66
C ALA A 115 11.11 10.11 -10.30
N LYS A 116 10.21 9.11 -10.11
CA LYS A 116 10.14 8.32 -8.87
C LYS A 116 11.39 7.48 -8.67
N PHE A 117 11.87 6.83 -9.74
CA PHE A 117 13.09 6.04 -9.70
C PHE A 117 14.29 6.87 -9.27
N CYS A 118 14.53 8.00 -9.95
CA CYS A 118 15.68 8.87 -9.65
C CYS A 118 15.56 9.55 -8.28
N ALA A 119 14.42 10.19 -7.99
CA ALA A 119 14.23 10.92 -6.74
C ALA A 119 14.26 9.97 -5.52
N GLY A 120 13.70 8.76 -5.63
CA GLY A 120 13.74 7.75 -4.58
C GLY A 120 15.15 7.25 -4.29
N ALA A 121 15.95 7.00 -5.33
CA ALA A 121 17.35 6.61 -5.17
C ALA A 121 18.17 7.71 -4.49
N LEU A 122 18.04 8.95 -4.94
CA LEU A 122 18.74 10.10 -4.36
C LEU A 122 18.31 10.36 -2.91
N ALA A 123 17.03 10.14 -2.56
CA ALA A 123 16.55 10.30 -1.18
C ALA A 123 17.24 9.32 -0.21
N LEU A 124 17.51 8.09 -0.64
CA LEU A 124 18.24 7.09 0.15
C LEU A 124 19.75 7.37 0.22
N VAL A 125 20.36 7.91 -0.86
CA VAL A 125 21.75 8.44 -0.80
C VAL A 125 21.86 9.54 0.26
N GLY A 126 20.81 10.32 0.49
CA GLY A 126 20.73 11.31 1.57
C GLY A 126 20.41 10.74 2.96
N GLY A 127 20.27 9.42 3.11
CA GLY A 127 20.01 8.74 4.38
C GLY A 127 18.61 8.93 4.96
N LEU A 128 17.64 9.35 4.14
CA LEU A 128 16.26 9.53 4.60
C LEU A 128 15.65 8.21 5.09
N SER A 129 14.89 8.29 6.18
CA SER A 129 14.16 7.15 6.74
C SER A 129 12.88 6.89 5.93
N LEU A 130 13.03 6.23 4.78
CA LEU A 130 11.98 5.94 3.82
C LEU A 130 12.08 4.50 3.33
N GLY A 131 10.92 3.89 3.06
CA GLY A 131 10.82 2.56 2.46
C GLY A 131 10.81 2.62 0.93
N ARG A 132 11.24 1.52 0.32
CA ARG A 132 11.30 1.33 -1.13
C ARG A 132 10.01 0.74 -1.71
N GLU A 133 9.16 0.20 -0.88
CA GLU A 133 8.01 -0.62 -1.27
C GLU A 133 6.92 0.20 -1.93
N GLY A 134 6.55 1.34 -1.33
CA GLY A 134 5.60 2.27 -1.94
C GLY A 134 6.01 2.73 -3.33
N PRO A 135 7.25 3.22 -3.52
CA PRO A 135 7.79 3.48 -4.85
C PRO A 135 7.73 2.28 -5.79
N SER A 136 8.07 1.07 -5.36
CA SER A 136 8.02 -0.14 -6.20
C SER A 136 6.59 -0.46 -6.64
N ILE A 137 5.58 -0.26 -5.77
CA ILE A 137 4.17 -0.41 -6.08
C ILE A 137 3.75 0.58 -7.17
N GLN A 138 4.11 1.86 -7.02
CA GLN A 138 3.80 2.89 -8.02
C GLN A 138 4.51 2.64 -9.35
N LEU A 139 5.81 2.30 -9.33
CA LEU A 139 6.57 1.95 -10.53
C LEU A 139 5.94 0.77 -11.28
N GLY A 140 5.61 -0.30 -10.55
CA GLY A 140 4.93 -1.46 -11.12
C GLY A 140 3.57 -1.11 -11.72
N GLY A 141 2.76 -0.33 -11.02
CA GLY A 141 1.46 0.14 -11.51
C GLY A 141 1.58 0.98 -12.78
N MET A 142 2.58 1.88 -12.86
CA MET A 142 2.84 2.68 -14.07
C MET A 142 3.28 1.83 -15.26
N ILE A 143 4.00 0.73 -15.04
CA ILE A 143 4.33 -0.24 -16.09
C ILE A 143 3.08 -0.96 -16.56
N GLY A 144 2.20 -1.39 -15.64
CA GLY A 144 0.90 -1.96 -15.98
C GLY A 144 0.08 -1.01 -16.88
N LYS A 145 0.06 0.29 -16.53
CA LYS A 145 -0.57 1.35 -17.35
C LYS A 145 0.07 1.49 -18.73
N ALA A 146 1.40 1.50 -18.79
CA ALA A 146 2.13 1.62 -20.05
C ALA A 146 1.80 0.48 -21.01
N LEU A 147 1.77 -0.76 -20.51
CA LEU A 147 1.44 -1.96 -21.29
C LEU A 147 -0.03 -1.95 -21.73
N ALA A 148 -0.95 -1.53 -20.87
CA ALA A 148 -2.36 -1.37 -21.20
C ALA A 148 -2.59 -0.34 -22.32
N LYS A 149 -1.96 0.83 -22.21
CA LYS A 149 -2.01 1.88 -23.25
C LYS A 149 -1.41 1.40 -24.56
N LYS A 150 -0.27 0.71 -24.54
CA LYS A 150 0.35 0.10 -25.75
C LYS A 150 -0.56 -0.96 -26.37
N GLY A 151 -1.24 -1.74 -25.54
CA GLY A 151 -2.23 -2.74 -25.98
C GLY A 151 -3.58 -2.16 -26.37
N LYS A 152 -3.78 -0.83 -26.28
CA LYS A 152 -5.06 -0.13 -26.54
C LYS A 152 -6.22 -0.74 -25.75
N ARG A 153 -5.99 -1.02 -24.46
CA ARG A 153 -6.97 -1.66 -23.58
C ARG A 153 -8.02 -0.66 -23.10
N VAL A 154 -9.24 -1.18 -22.84
CA VAL A 154 -10.30 -0.38 -22.20
C VAL A 154 -9.91 -0.03 -20.75
N LYS A 155 -10.49 1.02 -20.19
CA LYS A 155 -10.14 1.55 -18.87
C LYS A 155 -10.21 0.49 -17.75
N THR A 156 -11.21 -0.39 -17.77
CA THR A 156 -11.33 -1.48 -16.78
C THR A 156 -10.15 -2.46 -16.87
N GLU A 157 -9.72 -2.83 -18.08
CA GLU A 157 -8.55 -3.70 -18.28
C GLU A 157 -7.26 -2.97 -17.89
N GLU A 158 -7.14 -1.67 -18.17
CA GLU A 158 -6.02 -0.83 -17.74
C GLU A 158 -5.89 -0.86 -16.21
N ARG A 159 -7.00 -0.69 -15.47
CA ARG A 159 -7.03 -0.79 -13.99
C ARG A 159 -6.57 -2.16 -13.49
N TYR A 160 -7.00 -3.26 -14.12
CA TYR A 160 -6.53 -4.60 -13.76
C TYR A 160 -5.02 -4.78 -13.98
N LEU A 161 -4.49 -4.28 -15.09
CA LEU A 161 -3.05 -4.37 -15.39
C LEU A 161 -2.21 -3.45 -14.49
N MET A 162 -2.73 -2.30 -14.10
CA MET A 162 -2.12 -1.43 -13.09
C MET A 162 -2.05 -2.12 -11.73
N THR A 163 -3.14 -2.73 -11.30
CA THR A 163 -3.20 -3.52 -10.06
C THR A 163 -2.24 -4.71 -10.11
N ALA A 164 -2.16 -5.40 -11.25
CA ALA A 164 -1.21 -6.48 -11.46
C ALA A 164 0.25 -6.01 -11.38
N GLY A 165 0.54 -4.83 -11.94
CA GLY A 165 1.85 -4.18 -11.83
C GLY A 165 2.20 -3.78 -10.40
N ALA A 166 1.23 -3.27 -9.64
CA ALA A 166 1.39 -2.96 -8.22
C ALA A 166 1.77 -4.19 -7.40
N ALA A 167 1.06 -5.31 -7.62
CA ALA A 167 1.36 -6.59 -6.98
C ALA A 167 2.76 -7.10 -7.33
N ALA A 168 3.13 -7.04 -8.61
CA ALA A 168 4.46 -7.42 -9.08
C ALA A 168 5.56 -6.55 -8.44
N GLY A 169 5.32 -5.25 -8.29
CA GLY A 169 6.24 -4.31 -7.65
C GLY A 169 6.50 -4.63 -6.18
N LEU A 170 5.43 -4.90 -5.41
CA LEU A 170 5.56 -5.28 -4.00
C LEU A 170 6.23 -6.64 -3.84
N SER A 171 5.83 -7.61 -4.68
CA SER A 171 6.39 -8.96 -4.70
C SER A 171 7.90 -8.95 -4.94
N ALA A 172 8.39 -8.22 -5.95
CA ALA A 172 9.81 -8.07 -6.23
C ALA A 172 10.59 -7.34 -5.13
N ALA A 173 9.93 -6.40 -4.42
CA ALA A 173 10.55 -5.65 -3.34
C ALA A 173 10.83 -6.51 -2.09
N PHE A 174 9.94 -7.47 -1.77
CA PHE A 174 9.96 -8.24 -0.53
C PHE A 174 10.19 -9.74 -0.70
N ASN A 175 10.20 -10.29 -1.91
CA ASN A 175 10.13 -11.72 -2.19
C ASN A 175 8.87 -12.37 -1.55
N ALA A 176 7.74 -11.68 -1.64
CA ALA A 176 6.49 -12.01 -0.97
C ALA A 176 5.30 -11.95 -1.96
N PRO A 177 5.10 -12.99 -2.78
CA PRO A 177 4.11 -12.96 -3.86
C PRO A 177 2.68 -12.95 -3.37
N LEU A 178 2.33 -13.70 -2.33
CA LEU A 178 0.97 -13.71 -1.77
C LEU A 178 0.63 -12.37 -1.11
N ALA A 179 1.59 -11.78 -0.41
CA ALA A 179 1.42 -10.44 0.15
C ALA A 179 1.22 -9.39 -0.93
N GLY A 180 1.96 -9.49 -2.04
CA GLY A 180 1.77 -8.62 -3.21
C GLY A 180 0.36 -8.70 -3.78
N ILE A 181 -0.18 -9.91 -3.92
CA ILE A 181 -1.55 -10.17 -4.37
C ILE A 181 -2.56 -9.55 -3.39
N MET A 182 -2.42 -9.88 -2.10
CA MET A 182 -3.36 -9.40 -1.07
C MET A 182 -3.36 -7.88 -0.96
N PHE A 183 -2.19 -7.24 -0.91
CA PHE A 183 -2.09 -5.79 -0.85
C PHE A 183 -2.71 -5.11 -2.07
N ALA A 184 -2.45 -5.62 -3.27
CA ALA A 184 -3.00 -5.05 -4.49
C ALA A 184 -4.53 -5.14 -4.56
N LEU A 185 -5.14 -6.21 -4.01
CA LEU A 185 -6.59 -6.38 -3.99
C LEU A 185 -7.26 -5.71 -2.77
N GLU A 186 -6.65 -5.80 -1.58
CA GLU A 186 -7.21 -5.27 -0.34
C GLU A 186 -7.07 -3.74 -0.24
N GLU A 187 -5.92 -3.17 -0.69
CA GLU A 187 -5.61 -1.77 -0.50
C GLU A 187 -5.66 -0.94 -1.78
N VAL A 188 -5.13 -1.44 -2.91
CA VAL A 188 -5.03 -0.65 -4.15
C VAL A 188 -6.33 -0.73 -4.97
N HIS A 189 -6.81 -1.94 -5.22
CA HIS A 189 -8.00 -2.17 -6.04
C HIS A 189 -9.30 -2.10 -5.24
N LYS A 190 -9.22 -2.42 -3.95
CA LYS A 190 -10.36 -2.48 -2.99
C LYS A 190 -11.52 -3.35 -3.48
N ASN A 191 -11.25 -4.31 -4.36
CA ASN A 191 -12.23 -5.24 -4.91
C ASN A 191 -11.58 -6.59 -5.26
N PHE A 192 -12.21 -7.70 -4.86
CA PHE A 192 -11.78 -9.07 -5.13
C PHE A 192 -12.47 -9.65 -6.37
N SER A 193 -12.29 -9.03 -7.55
CA SER A 193 -12.84 -9.60 -8.78
C SER A 193 -11.99 -10.78 -9.29
N THR A 194 -12.64 -11.84 -9.80
CA THR A 194 -11.96 -13.02 -10.34
C THR A 194 -11.04 -12.68 -11.52
N SER A 195 -11.42 -11.72 -12.35
CA SER A 195 -10.63 -11.29 -13.51
C SER A 195 -9.38 -10.52 -13.09
N ALA A 196 -9.50 -9.61 -12.09
CA ALA A 196 -8.36 -8.95 -11.49
C ALA A 196 -7.41 -9.95 -10.83
N LEU A 197 -7.95 -10.91 -10.06
CA LEU A 197 -7.19 -11.92 -9.33
C LEU A 197 -6.25 -12.71 -10.26
N VAL A 198 -6.73 -13.15 -11.44
CA VAL A 198 -5.93 -13.94 -12.40
C VAL A 198 -4.69 -13.16 -12.85
N SER A 199 -4.87 -11.92 -13.31
CA SER A 199 -3.74 -11.09 -13.78
C SER A 199 -2.78 -10.72 -12.66
N VAL A 200 -3.31 -10.40 -11.48
CA VAL A 200 -2.54 -10.01 -10.28
C VAL A 200 -1.70 -11.18 -9.77
N MET A 201 -2.27 -12.39 -9.67
CA MET A 201 -1.55 -13.60 -9.24
C MET A 201 -0.38 -13.92 -10.17
N ILE A 202 -0.63 -13.96 -11.48
CA ILE A 202 0.39 -14.30 -12.47
C ILE A 202 1.51 -13.26 -12.45
N ALA A 203 1.17 -11.97 -12.41
CA ALA A 203 2.16 -10.90 -12.38
C ALA A 203 3.01 -10.94 -11.11
N SER A 204 2.39 -11.14 -9.97
CA SER A 204 3.07 -11.20 -8.67
C SER A 204 4.04 -12.39 -8.58
N ILE A 205 3.56 -13.60 -8.94
CA ILE A 205 4.38 -14.82 -8.91
C ILE A 205 5.55 -14.71 -9.91
N THR A 206 5.30 -14.17 -11.10
CA THR A 206 6.34 -13.98 -12.13
C THR A 206 7.43 -13.02 -11.63
N ALA A 207 7.05 -11.91 -11.02
CA ALA A 207 7.99 -10.93 -10.48
C ALA A 207 8.80 -11.49 -9.30
N ASP A 208 8.17 -12.30 -8.43
CA ASP A 208 8.85 -13.00 -7.34
C ASP A 208 9.87 -14.01 -7.87
N PHE A 209 9.47 -14.81 -8.88
CA PHE A 209 10.36 -15.75 -9.52
C PHE A 209 11.63 -15.05 -10.04
N LEU A 210 11.49 -13.93 -10.75
CA LEU A 210 12.63 -13.15 -11.22
C LEU A 210 13.46 -12.60 -10.06
N SER A 211 12.81 -12.08 -9.02
CA SER A 211 13.49 -11.52 -7.85
C SER A 211 14.30 -12.57 -7.10
N ARG A 212 13.73 -13.76 -6.87
CA ARG A 212 14.42 -14.86 -6.19
C ARG A 212 15.62 -15.42 -6.97
N ASN A 213 15.58 -15.38 -8.30
CA ASN A 213 16.74 -15.78 -9.11
C ASN A 213 17.95 -14.85 -8.93
N ILE A 214 17.72 -13.59 -8.51
CA ILE A 214 18.79 -12.59 -8.33
C ILE A 214 19.19 -12.45 -6.86
N PHE A 215 18.22 -12.41 -5.94
CA PHE A 215 18.47 -12.18 -4.50
C PHE A 215 18.49 -13.45 -3.66
N GLY A 216 18.20 -14.61 -4.25
CA GLY A 216 18.14 -15.90 -3.55
C GLY A 216 16.80 -16.20 -2.91
N LEU A 217 16.71 -17.37 -2.28
CA LEU A 217 15.50 -17.93 -1.68
C LEU A 217 15.34 -17.58 -0.19
N SER A 218 16.35 -16.94 0.41
CA SER A 218 16.31 -16.58 1.84
C SER A 218 15.19 -15.57 2.13
N PRO A 219 14.49 -15.71 3.26
CA PRO A 219 13.48 -14.76 3.69
C PRO A 219 14.09 -13.35 3.85
N THR A 220 13.30 -12.34 3.56
CA THR A 220 13.78 -10.93 3.64
C THR A 220 14.05 -10.51 5.09
N LEU A 221 13.35 -11.10 6.06
CA LEU A 221 13.58 -10.95 7.49
C LEU A 221 14.18 -12.25 8.03
N ALA A 222 15.49 -12.24 8.27
CA ALA A 222 16.23 -13.40 8.76
C ALA A 222 16.06 -13.58 10.28
N PHE A 223 14.80 -13.70 10.74
CA PHE A 223 14.53 -14.01 12.15
C PHE A 223 14.46 -15.52 12.38
N SER A 224 15.29 -16.04 13.28
CA SER A 224 15.29 -17.46 13.64
C SER A 224 14.17 -17.78 14.60
N ILE A 225 13.04 -18.28 14.09
CA ILE A 225 11.94 -18.81 14.93
C ILE A 225 12.18 -20.28 15.20
N LYS A 226 12.54 -20.60 16.42
CA LYS A 226 12.80 -21.99 16.83
C LYS A 226 11.49 -22.74 17.12
N GLU A 227 10.57 -22.13 17.87
CA GLU A 227 9.35 -22.77 18.34
C GLU A 227 8.10 -21.92 18.13
N THR A 228 6.94 -22.59 18.10
CA THR A 228 5.63 -21.95 18.06
C THR A 228 5.31 -21.30 19.39
N PHE A 229 4.65 -20.16 19.38
CA PHE A 229 4.28 -19.42 20.58
C PHE A 229 3.20 -20.20 21.37
N PRO A 230 3.41 -20.57 22.66
CA PRO A 230 2.52 -21.44 23.40
C PRO A 230 1.22 -20.73 23.82
N LEU A 231 0.10 -21.44 23.76
CA LEU A 231 -1.24 -20.91 24.05
C LEU A 231 -1.34 -20.28 25.45
N LYS A 232 -0.63 -20.81 26.44
CA LYS A 232 -0.61 -20.27 27.81
C LYS A 232 -0.14 -18.80 27.88
N ASN A 233 0.62 -18.36 26.88
CA ASN A 233 1.19 -17.00 26.81
C ASN A 233 0.38 -16.06 25.93
N TYR A 234 -0.80 -16.45 25.43
CA TYR A 234 -1.61 -15.64 24.50
C TYR A 234 -2.14 -14.34 25.11
N ILE A 235 -2.14 -14.22 26.45
CA ILE A 235 -2.41 -12.93 27.10
C ILE A 235 -1.44 -11.84 26.61
N TRP A 236 -0.17 -12.21 26.38
CA TRP A 236 0.84 -11.28 25.85
C TRP A 236 0.58 -10.90 24.40
N VAL A 237 -0.06 -11.79 23.59
CA VAL A 237 -0.48 -11.47 22.22
C VAL A 237 -1.55 -10.37 22.24
N ILE A 238 -2.52 -10.46 23.18
CA ILE A 238 -3.56 -9.45 23.36
C ILE A 238 -2.95 -8.12 23.82
N ILE A 239 -2.09 -8.15 24.84
CA ILE A 239 -1.38 -6.95 25.35
C ILE A 239 -0.59 -6.28 24.23
N LEU A 240 0.17 -7.06 23.46
CA LEU A 240 0.95 -6.58 22.31
C LEU A 240 0.05 -5.94 21.25
N GLY A 241 -1.09 -6.57 20.95
CA GLY A 241 -2.07 -6.03 20.00
C GLY A 241 -2.66 -4.69 20.44
N ILE A 242 -2.98 -4.56 21.73
CA ILE A 242 -3.48 -3.29 22.31
C ILE A 242 -2.41 -2.20 22.19
N ILE A 243 -1.18 -2.49 22.60
CA ILE A 243 -0.05 -1.52 22.53
C ILE A 243 0.20 -1.11 21.08
N ALA A 244 0.27 -2.08 20.15
CA ALA A 244 0.48 -1.80 18.74
C ALA A 244 -0.67 -0.98 18.13
N GLY A 245 -1.92 -1.26 18.53
CA GLY A 245 -3.10 -0.52 18.09
C GLY A 245 -3.07 0.95 18.52
N VAL A 246 -2.77 1.20 19.81
CA VAL A 246 -2.66 2.56 20.36
C VAL A 246 -1.50 3.34 19.71
N LEU A 247 -0.32 2.73 19.62
CA LEU A 247 0.86 3.36 19.02
C LEU A 247 0.69 3.55 17.50
N GLY A 248 -0.09 2.67 16.81
CA GLY A 248 -0.43 2.82 15.41
C GLY A 248 -1.35 4.03 15.16
N ALA A 249 -2.40 4.19 15.98
CA ALA A 249 -3.25 5.38 15.93
C ALA A 249 -2.44 6.67 16.21
N PHE A 250 -1.52 6.61 17.15
CA PHE A 250 -0.59 7.71 17.44
C PHE A 250 0.31 8.04 16.24
N TYR A 251 0.86 7.02 15.57
CA TYR A 251 1.68 7.21 14.36
C TYR A 251 0.92 7.94 13.26
N ASN A 252 -0.33 7.54 12.96
CA ASN A 252 -1.16 8.19 11.94
C ASN A 252 -1.36 9.67 12.28
N LYS A 253 -1.67 9.98 13.54
CA LYS A 253 -1.84 11.36 14.00
C LYS A 253 -0.55 12.18 13.88
N VAL A 254 0.60 11.63 14.25
CA VAL A 254 1.91 12.30 14.14
C VAL A 254 2.28 12.53 12.69
N THR A 255 2.11 11.53 11.81
CA THR A 255 2.43 11.62 10.39
C THR A 255 1.59 12.69 9.70
N MET A 256 0.26 12.68 9.90
CA MET A 256 -0.63 13.70 9.34
C MET A 256 -0.37 15.09 9.95
N GLY A 257 -0.03 15.14 11.24
CA GLY A 257 0.41 16.37 11.92
C GLY A 257 1.68 16.96 11.31
N THR A 258 2.66 16.13 11.02
CA THR A 258 3.92 16.53 10.39
C THR A 258 3.70 17.08 8.97
N ILE A 259 2.83 16.43 8.17
CA ILE A 259 2.43 16.95 6.85
C ILE A 259 1.78 18.34 6.98
N LYS A 260 0.88 18.52 7.96
CA LYS A 260 0.26 19.83 8.23
C LYS A 260 1.28 20.88 8.68
N LEU A 261 2.28 20.48 9.49
CA LEU A 261 3.36 21.36 9.93
C LEU A 261 4.21 21.84 8.76
N TYR A 262 4.58 20.94 7.85
CA TYR A 262 5.30 21.31 6.62
C TYR A 262 4.50 22.26 5.72
N LYS A 263 3.15 22.17 5.69
CA LYS A 263 2.32 23.14 4.94
C LYS A 263 2.43 24.56 5.48
N LYS A 264 2.72 24.72 6.78
CA LYS A 264 2.88 26.02 7.45
C LYS A 264 4.29 26.62 7.34
N THR A 265 5.28 25.93 6.74
CA THR A 265 6.64 26.48 6.59
C THR A 265 6.67 27.54 5.47
N PRO A 266 6.85 28.85 5.78
CA PRO A 266 6.76 29.91 4.78
C PRO A 266 8.03 30.06 3.94
N PHE A 267 9.18 29.58 4.44
CA PHE A 267 10.49 29.83 3.85
C PHE A 267 10.86 28.89 2.69
N LEU A 268 10.17 27.74 2.53
CA LEU A 268 10.49 26.73 1.52
C LEU A 268 9.27 26.40 0.66
N LYS A 269 9.47 26.41 -0.66
CA LYS A 269 8.46 25.92 -1.59
C LYS A 269 8.16 24.44 -1.35
N LYS A 270 6.95 23.98 -1.70
CA LYS A 270 6.49 22.59 -1.46
C LYS A 270 7.54 21.53 -1.82
N HIS A 271 8.17 21.65 -2.98
CA HIS A 271 9.18 20.73 -3.51
C HIS A 271 10.57 20.85 -2.84
N GLN A 272 10.86 21.96 -2.14
CA GLN A 272 12.15 22.20 -1.45
C GLN A 272 12.17 21.72 0.00
N ARG A 273 11.02 21.35 0.57
CA ARG A 273 10.90 20.91 1.98
C ARG A 273 11.74 19.69 2.31
N ILE A 274 12.12 18.90 1.31
CA ILE A 274 12.98 17.73 1.44
C ILE A 274 14.38 18.08 1.97
N ILE A 275 14.84 19.33 1.85
CA ILE A 275 16.12 19.77 2.38
C ILE A 275 16.17 19.63 3.91
N ILE A 276 15.03 19.86 4.60
CA ILE A 276 14.96 19.77 6.07
C ILE A 276 15.34 18.37 6.57
N PRO A 277 14.67 17.27 6.16
CA PRO A 277 15.05 15.94 6.63
C PRO A 277 16.42 15.49 6.12
N LEU A 278 16.94 15.99 4.98
CA LEU A 278 18.29 15.68 4.52
C LEU A 278 19.34 16.29 5.45
N VAL A 279 19.21 17.54 5.83
CA VAL A 279 20.11 18.19 6.80
C VAL A 279 19.99 17.48 8.17
N LEU A 280 18.77 17.15 8.60
CA LEU A 280 18.54 16.45 9.84
C LEU A 280 19.17 15.04 9.82
N SER A 281 19.04 14.30 8.70
CA SER A 281 19.69 12.99 8.54
C SER A 281 21.22 13.10 8.55
N GLY A 282 21.76 14.19 7.99
CA GLY A 282 23.19 14.50 8.03
C GLY A 282 23.73 14.67 9.46
N ILE A 283 22.94 15.30 10.33
CA ILE A 283 23.33 15.52 11.74
C ILE A 283 23.08 14.26 12.56
N LEU A 284 21.86 13.72 12.53
CA LEU A 284 21.48 12.55 13.33
C LEU A 284 22.24 11.27 12.94
N GLY A 285 22.68 11.18 11.69
CA GLY A 285 23.46 10.05 11.20
C GLY A 285 24.76 9.83 11.95
N PHE A 286 25.35 10.87 12.56
CA PHE A 286 26.55 10.73 13.41
C PHE A 286 26.21 10.23 14.80
N TYR A 287 25.12 10.70 15.39
CA TYR A 287 24.74 10.34 16.77
C TYR A 287 23.99 9.01 16.85
N CYS A 288 23.15 8.73 15.88
CA CYS A 288 22.29 7.55 15.90
C CYS A 288 22.11 6.93 14.48
N PRO A 289 23.18 6.30 13.92
CA PRO A 289 23.17 5.77 12.56
C PRO A 289 22.12 4.67 12.33
N LEU A 290 21.74 3.93 13.38
CA LEU A 290 20.76 2.83 13.29
C LEU A 290 19.36 3.29 12.84
N VAL A 291 18.99 4.55 13.10
CA VAL A 291 17.66 5.04 12.71
C VAL A 291 17.61 5.60 11.27
N MET A 292 18.78 5.75 10.60
CA MET A 292 18.88 6.27 9.24
C MET A 292 18.55 5.20 8.19
N GLY A 293 18.27 5.67 6.95
CA GLY A 293 17.94 4.81 5.82
C GLY A 293 16.67 4.00 6.02
N GLY A 294 16.51 2.92 5.26
CA GLY A 294 15.35 2.03 5.30
C GLY A 294 15.14 1.36 6.65
N GLY A 295 16.20 1.02 7.37
CA GLY A 295 16.16 0.39 8.68
C GLY A 295 16.66 -1.07 8.72
N HIS A 296 17.29 -1.56 7.65
CA HIS A 296 17.86 -2.92 7.61
C HIS A 296 18.88 -3.16 8.75
N LYS A 297 19.78 -2.19 9.00
CA LYS A 297 20.73 -2.27 10.11
C LYS A 297 20.08 -2.39 11.49
N LEU A 298 18.89 -1.85 11.65
CA LEU A 298 18.15 -1.94 12.90
C LEU A 298 17.54 -3.33 13.10
N VAL A 299 17.11 -3.99 12.01
CA VAL A 299 16.69 -5.40 12.07
C VAL A 299 17.85 -6.30 12.45
N GLU A 300 19.05 -6.06 11.90
CA GLU A 300 20.26 -6.80 12.27
C GLU A 300 20.60 -6.59 13.75
N TYR A 301 20.53 -5.35 14.25
CA TYR A 301 20.74 -5.02 15.66
C TYR A 301 19.79 -5.75 16.60
N LEU A 302 18.53 -5.99 16.20
CA LEU A 302 17.55 -6.72 17.01
C LEU A 302 17.89 -8.21 17.20
N ASN A 303 18.81 -8.77 16.42
CA ASN A 303 19.32 -10.12 16.61
C ASN A 303 20.44 -10.22 17.67
N GLU A 304 20.93 -9.07 18.21
CA GLU A 304 21.94 -9.08 19.25
C GLU A 304 21.38 -9.56 20.60
N PRO A 305 22.19 -10.30 21.41
CA PRO A 305 21.71 -10.92 22.64
C PRO A 305 21.43 -9.93 23.78
N ASN A 306 22.16 -8.81 23.82
CA ASN A 306 22.20 -7.89 24.97
C ASN A 306 21.43 -6.58 24.74
N LEU A 307 20.19 -6.66 24.26
CA LEU A 307 19.35 -5.49 24.05
C LEU A 307 18.84 -4.92 25.38
N VAL A 308 18.99 -3.60 25.58
CA VAL A 308 18.49 -2.87 26.76
C VAL A 308 17.16 -2.21 26.43
N LEU A 309 16.17 -2.33 27.34
CA LEU A 309 14.81 -1.81 27.10
C LEU A 309 14.80 -0.29 26.84
N SER A 310 15.58 0.49 27.61
CA SER A 310 15.66 1.95 27.40
C SER A 310 16.19 2.32 26.01
N THR A 311 17.16 1.58 25.50
CA THR A 311 17.69 1.77 24.15
C THR A 311 16.64 1.46 23.08
N LEU A 312 15.85 0.39 23.24
CA LEU A 312 14.78 0.03 22.31
C LEU A 312 13.70 1.11 22.24
N VAL A 313 13.29 1.64 23.40
CA VAL A 313 12.30 2.74 23.48
C VAL A 313 12.86 4.03 22.87
N LEU A 314 14.12 4.36 23.13
CA LEU A 314 14.78 5.52 22.53
C LEU A 314 14.87 5.39 21.01
N LEU A 315 15.27 4.23 20.49
CA LEU A 315 15.34 3.96 19.06
C LEU A 315 13.95 4.03 18.40
N PHE A 316 12.89 3.55 19.09
CA PHE A 316 11.52 3.69 18.61
C PHE A 316 11.13 5.16 18.43
N ILE A 317 11.36 6.00 19.45
CA ILE A 317 11.03 7.43 19.41
C ILE A 317 11.79 8.13 18.29
N LEU A 318 13.11 7.91 18.20
CA LEU A 318 13.96 8.53 17.18
C LEU A 318 13.57 8.07 15.77
N LYS A 319 13.32 6.76 15.56
CA LYS A 319 12.90 6.20 14.27
C LYS A 319 11.54 6.74 13.86
N LEU A 320 10.59 6.85 14.79
CA LEU A 320 9.27 7.43 14.56
C LEU A 320 9.40 8.88 14.10
N LEU A 321 10.15 9.70 14.82
CA LEU A 321 10.31 11.12 14.49
C LEU A 321 10.97 11.33 13.13
N ILE A 322 12.12 10.67 12.88
CA ILE A 322 12.84 10.85 11.62
C ILE A 322 12.05 10.32 10.43
N SER A 323 11.30 9.22 10.60
CA SER A 323 10.42 8.68 9.57
C SER A 323 9.27 9.63 9.23
N CYS A 324 8.59 10.18 10.26
CA CYS A 324 7.52 11.16 10.06
C CYS A 324 8.04 12.46 9.42
N VAL A 325 9.22 12.93 9.82
CA VAL A 325 9.84 14.14 9.25
C VAL A 325 10.27 13.90 7.80
N SER A 326 10.88 12.73 7.51
CA SER A 326 11.29 12.36 6.16
C SER A 326 10.09 12.27 5.21
N PHE A 327 9.05 11.53 5.61
CA PHE A 327 7.85 11.34 4.80
C PHE A 327 7.02 12.62 4.67
N GLY A 328 6.84 13.36 5.76
CA GLY A 328 6.05 14.60 5.80
C GLY A 328 6.57 15.70 4.89
N SER A 329 7.86 15.67 4.55
CA SER A 329 8.49 16.61 3.60
C SER A 329 7.99 16.47 2.16
N GLY A 330 7.33 15.35 1.83
CA GLY A 330 6.92 14.98 0.49
C GLY A 330 8.02 14.30 -0.33
N ALA A 331 9.07 13.78 0.32
CA ALA A 331 10.11 12.99 -0.33
C ALA A 331 9.54 11.78 -1.08
N ALA A 332 10.15 11.40 -2.20
CA ALA A 332 9.74 10.28 -3.04
C ALA A 332 10.11 8.92 -2.41
N GLY A 333 9.38 8.51 -1.37
CA GLY A 333 9.64 7.28 -0.64
C GLY A 333 8.44 6.85 0.22
N GLY A 334 8.39 5.56 0.59
CA GLY A 334 7.27 4.97 1.33
C GLY A 334 7.46 4.97 2.84
N ILE A 335 6.36 4.76 3.55
CA ILE A 335 6.33 4.55 5.01
C ILE A 335 6.33 3.06 5.37
N PHE A 336 6.14 2.17 4.42
CA PHE A 336 5.83 0.76 4.62
C PHE A 336 6.89 0.02 5.44
N PHE A 337 8.14 -0.03 4.97
CA PHE A 337 9.22 -0.70 5.71
C PHE A 337 9.56 0.00 7.04
N PRO A 338 9.64 1.34 7.11
CA PRO A 338 9.74 2.03 8.40
C PRO A 338 8.67 1.65 9.42
N LEU A 339 7.42 1.39 8.99
CA LEU A 339 6.36 0.90 9.88
C LEU A 339 6.69 -0.48 10.46
N LEU A 340 7.17 -1.40 9.62
CA LEU A 340 7.58 -2.74 10.08
C LEU A 340 8.70 -2.65 11.11
N ILE A 341 9.68 -1.75 10.87
CA ILE A 341 10.78 -1.52 11.83
C ILE A 341 10.26 -0.94 13.16
N LEU A 342 9.35 0.00 13.13
CA LEU A 342 8.72 0.51 14.35
C LEU A 342 7.95 -0.60 15.08
N GLY A 343 7.23 -1.44 14.35
CA GLY A 343 6.58 -2.64 14.89
C GLY A 343 7.59 -3.59 15.54
N SER A 344 8.75 -3.83 14.92
CA SER A 344 9.80 -4.70 15.48
C SER A 344 10.35 -4.16 16.81
N LEU A 345 10.52 -2.84 16.94
CA LEU A 345 10.95 -2.20 18.18
C LEU A 345 9.91 -2.29 19.31
N ILE A 346 8.63 -2.16 18.97
CA ILE A 346 7.52 -2.41 19.91
C ILE A 346 7.56 -3.87 20.38
N GLY A 347 7.68 -4.82 19.45
CA GLY A 347 7.76 -6.24 19.76
C GLY A 347 8.96 -6.59 20.64
N ALA A 348 10.13 -6.04 20.33
CA ALA A 348 11.33 -6.22 21.14
C ALA A 348 11.15 -5.65 22.56
N SER A 349 10.53 -4.46 22.68
CA SER A 349 10.28 -3.83 23.99
C SER A 349 9.30 -4.65 24.84
N VAL A 350 8.16 -5.05 24.27
CA VAL A 350 7.15 -5.87 24.95
C VAL A 350 7.71 -7.27 25.26
N GLY A 351 8.47 -7.86 24.32
CA GLY A 351 9.14 -9.15 24.52
C GLY A 351 10.12 -9.13 25.69
N LYS A 352 10.91 -8.07 25.85
CA LYS A 352 11.80 -7.89 27.03
C LYS A 352 11.00 -7.84 28.32
N VAL A 353 9.91 -7.08 28.37
CA VAL A 353 9.03 -7.03 29.54
C VAL A 353 8.41 -8.39 29.83
N ALA A 354 7.91 -9.09 28.80
CA ALA A 354 7.34 -10.42 28.95
C ALA A 354 8.35 -11.44 29.51
N ILE A 355 9.61 -11.37 29.05
CA ILE A 355 10.69 -12.23 29.57
C ILE A 355 10.98 -11.90 31.05
N MET A 356 10.99 -10.64 31.45
CA MET A 356 11.10 -10.23 32.85
C MET A 356 9.94 -10.77 33.71
N CYS A 357 8.76 -10.98 33.09
CA CYS A 357 7.58 -11.56 33.74
C CYS A 357 7.53 -13.11 33.67
N GLY A 358 8.61 -13.77 33.21
CA GLY A 358 8.72 -15.24 33.24
C GLY A 358 8.42 -15.95 31.92
N VAL A 359 8.26 -15.25 30.82
CA VAL A 359 8.19 -15.87 29.50
C VAL A 359 9.60 -16.30 29.06
N PRO A 360 9.80 -17.53 28.57
CA PRO A 360 11.12 -17.97 28.11
C PRO A 360 11.71 -17.08 27.02
N SER A 361 13.03 -16.83 27.11
CA SER A 361 13.75 -15.90 26.19
C SER A 361 13.76 -16.39 24.73
N GLU A 362 13.56 -17.67 24.47
CA GLU A 362 13.45 -18.26 23.13
C GLU A 362 12.29 -17.68 22.29
N TYR A 363 11.26 -17.14 22.96
CA TYR A 363 10.11 -16.50 22.29
C TYR A 363 10.33 -15.01 21.95
N PHE A 364 11.51 -14.46 22.20
CA PHE A 364 11.78 -13.04 21.96
C PHE A 364 11.50 -12.63 20.49
N MET A 365 11.97 -13.42 19.53
CA MET A 365 11.75 -13.15 18.11
C MET A 365 10.27 -13.26 17.69
N ASN A 366 9.50 -14.09 18.38
CA ASN A 366 8.07 -14.23 18.14
C ASN A 366 7.34 -12.91 18.43
N PHE A 367 7.70 -12.20 19.51
CA PHE A 367 7.15 -10.88 19.81
C PHE A 367 7.44 -9.84 18.71
N ILE A 368 8.66 -9.86 18.18
CA ILE A 368 9.08 -8.94 17.11
C ILE A 368 8.20 -9.15 15.88
N ILE A 369 8.05 -10.38 15.43
CA ILE A 369 7.28 -10.73 14.23
C ILE A 369 5.79 -10.43 14.42
N MET A 370 5.21 -10.80 15.58
CA MET A 370 3.83 -10.47 15.89
C MET A 370 3.57 -8.96 15.87
N ALA A 371 4.45 -8.18 16.47
CA ALA A 371 4.31 -6.73 16.54
C ALA A 371 4.43 -6.04 15.17
N MET A 372 5.27 -6.55 14.28
CA MET A 372 5.38 -6.03 12.91
C MET A 372 4.04 -6.11 12.18
N ALA A 373 3.38 -7.28 12.24
CA ALA A 373 2.06 -7.48 11.62
C ALA A 373 0.98 -6.65 12.31
N ALA A 374 0.98 -6.61 13.65
CA ALA A 374 0.02 -5.86 14.43
C ALA A 374 0.09 -4.35 14.14
N TYR A 375 1.30 -3.78 14.12
CA TYR A 375 1.50 -2.36 13.90
C TYR A 375 1.13 -1.95 12.47
N PHE A 376 1.48 -2.79 11.49
CA PHE A 376 1.04 -2.61 10.10
C PHE A 376 -0.48 -2.61 10.00
N SER A 377 -1.15 -3.61 10.58
CA SER A 377 -2.62 -3.75 10.56
C SER A 377 -3.32 -2.57 11.24
N ALA A 378 -2.74 -2.02 12.31
CA ALA A 378 -3.28 -0.86 13.01
C ALA A 378 -3.22 0.43 12.17
N ILE A 379 -2.18 0.61 11.36
CA ILE A 379 -1.89 1.85 10.62
C ILE A 379 -2.54 1.83 9.25
N VAL A 380 -2.33 0.75 8.49
CA VAL A 380 -2.79 0.61 7.10
C VAL A 380 -4.25 0.18 7.04
N ARG A 381 -4.73 -0.62 7.99
CA ARG A 381 -6.07 -1.23 8.02
C ARG A 381 -6.25 -2.37 7.02
N ALA A 382 -5.16 -2.97 6.57
CA ALA A 382 -5.13 -4.17 5.72
C ALA A 382 -4.60 -5.37 6.52
N PRO A 383 -5.41 -5.97 7.43
CA PRO A 383 -4.95 -7.04 8.32
C PRO A 383 -4.56 -8.31 7.56
N ILE A 384 -5.28 -8.68 6.49
CA ILE A 384 -4.96 -9.88 5.72
C ILE A 384 -3.59 -9.73 5.06
N THR A 385 -3.34 -8.57 4.46
CA THR A 385 -2.02 -8.25 3.90
C THR A 385 -0.93 -8.29 4.96
N GLY A 386 -1.16 -7.70 6.14
CA GLY A 386 -0.17 -7.69 7.23
C GLY A 386 0.20 -9.09 7.69
N ILE A 387 -0.80 -9.98 7.87
CA ILE A 387 -0.61 -11.37 8.28
C ILE A 387 0.21 -12.13 7.23
N VAL A 388 -0.21 -12.09 5.97
CA VAL A 388 0.43 -12.82 4.87
C VAL A 388 1.84 -12.30 4.62
N LEU A 389 2.01 -10.97 4.61
CA LEU A 389 3.31 -10.33 4.41
C LEU A 389 4.34 -10.79 5.42
N ILE A 390 4.00 -10.73 6.69
CA ILE A 390 4.94 -11.09 7.74
C ILE A 390 5.21 -12.60 7.75
N ALA A 391 4.22 -13.42 7.44
CA ALA A 391 4.41 -14.86 7.29
C ALA A 391 5.38 -15.19 6.14
N GLU A 392 5.25 -14.54 4.97
CA GLU A 392 6.17 -14.72 3.83
C GLU A 392 7.56 -14.15 4.10
N MET A 393 7.65 -12.93 4.66
CA MET A 393 8.92 -12.28 4.95
C MET A 393 9.73 -12.99 6.04
N SER A 394 9.07 -13.65 7.00
CA SER A 394 9.72 -14.45 8.03
C SER A 394 10.01 -15.89 7.60
N GLY A 395 9.44 -16.33 6.47
CA GLY A 395 9.61 -17.67 5.92
C GLY A 395 8.96 -18.78 6.76
N THR A 396 8.00 -18.44 7.65
CA THR A 396 7.36 -19.45 8.52
C THR A 396 5.86 -19.22 8.66
N LEU A 397 5.11 -20.31 8.52
CA LEU A 397 3.67 -20.35 8.78
C LEU A 397 3.35 -20.79 10.23
N LYS A 398 4.35 -21.19 11.02
CA LYS A 398 4.16 -21.65 12.41
C LYS A 398 3.53 -20.57 13.30
N MET A 399 3.70 -19.32 12.96
CA MET A 399 3.22 -18.17 13.72
C MET A 399 1.90 -17.59 13.17
N LEU A 400 1.24 -18.25 12.21
CA LEU A 400 0.06 -17.68 11.54
C LEU A 400 -1.06 -17.32 12.51
N LEU A 401 -1.38 -18.21 13.46
CA LEU A 401 -2.45 -17.99 14.43
C LEU A 401 -2.18 -16.80 15.37
N PRO A 402 -1.02 -16.71 16.07
CA PRO A 402 -0.75 -15.55 16.91
C PRO A 402 -0.57 -14.25 16.13
N ILE A 403 -0.03 -14.30 14.91
CA ILE A 403 0.05 -13.12 14.01
C ILE A 403 -1.36 -12.66 13.62
N ALA A 404 -2.28 -13.58 13.27
CA ALA A 404 -3.65 -13.23 12.93
C ALA A 404 -4.38 -12.61 14.13
N LEU A 405 -4.25 -13.20 15.32
CA LEU A 405 -4.90 -12.68 16.53
C LEU A 405 -4.39 -11.29 16.90
N VAL A 406 -3.07 -11.08 16.93
CA VAL A 406 -2.48 -9.79 17.29
C VAL A 406 -2.84 -8.71 16.28
N SER A 407 -2.89 -9.04 14.98
CA SER A 407 -3.29 -8.13 13.90
C SER A 407 -4.76 -7.73 14.03
N PHE A 408 -5.64 -8.69 14.35
CA PHE A 408 -7.05 -8.41 14.58
C PHE A 408 -7.26 -7.51 15.81
N VAL A 409 -6.61 -7.81 16.93
CA VAL A 409 -6.69 -6.99 18.15
C VAL A 409 -6.22 -5.56 17.88
N SER A 410 -5.08 -5.39 17.22
CA SER A 410 -4.53 -4.08 16.92
C SER A 410 -5.40 -3.28 15.95
N TYR A 411 -5.94 -3.92 14.92
CA TYR A 411 -6.91 -3.35 14.00
C TYR A 411 -8.14 -2.84 14.74
N TYR A 412 -8.72 -3.68 15.62
CA TYR A 412 -9.92 -3.33 16.39
C TYR A 412 -9.66 -2.17 17.37
N VAL A 413 -8.54 -2.19 18.09
CA VAL A 413 -8.16 -1.12 19.01
C VAL A 413 -8.00 0.22 18.28
N ALA A 414 -7.35 0.20 17.12
CA ALA A 414 -7.18 1.41 16.33
C ALA A 414 -8.52 1.90 15.75
N ASN A 415 -9.52 1.02 15.49
CA ASN A 415 -10.89 1.39 15.14
C ASN A 415 -11.61 2.07 16.33
N LEU A 416 -11.49 1.51 17.52
CA LEU A 416 -12.06 2.12 18.74
C LEU A 416 -11.51 3.53 19.00
N LEU A 417 -10.26 3.77 18.63
CA LEU A 417 -9.62 5.10 18.73
C LEU A 417 -9.99 6.04 17.58
N HIS A 418 -10.91 5.65 16.67
CA HIS A 418 -11.33 6.43 15.51
C HIS A 418 -10.15 6.94 14.66
N SER A 419 -9.07 6.16 14.57
CA SER A 419 -7.94 6.49 13.72
C SER A 419 -8.27 6.12 12.29
N GLU A 420 -8.23 7.04 11.36
CA GLU A 420 -8.40 6.76 9.92
C GLU A 420 -7.22 5.94 9.37
N PRO A 421 -7.45 5.07 8.36
CA PRO A 421 -6.38 4.40 7.62
C PRO A 421 -5.41 5.42 7.02
N ILE A 422 -4.10 5.14 7.10
CA ILE A 422 -3.10 6.13 6.68
C ILE A 422 -3.20 6.47 5.19
N TYR A 423 -3.41 5.46 4.33
CA TYR A 423 -3.46 5.70 2.87
C TYR A 423 -4.74 6.43 2.45
N GLU A 424 -5.87 6.21 3.11
CA GLU A 424 -7.10 6.98 2.88
C GLU A 424 -6.95 8.45 3.30
N SER A 425 -6.34 8.70 4.47
CA SER A 425 -6.03 10.06 4.93
C SER A 425 -5.07 10.78 3.96
N LEU A 426 -4.08 10.05 3.41
CA LEU A 426 -3.15 10.57 2.42
C LEU A 426 -3.83 10.81 1.06
N LEU A 427 -4.72 9.92 0.63
CA LEU A 427 -5.52 10.06 -0.58
C LEU A 427 -6.43 11.29 -0.51
N THR A 428 -7.17 11.43 0.58
CA THR A 428 -8.01 12.61 0.83
C THR A 428 -7.18 13.90 0.82
N ASN A 429 -6.00 13.89 1.45
CA ASN A 429 -5.09 15.03 1.42
C ASN A 429 -4.50 15.31 0.02
N LEU A 430 -4.31 14.29 -0.81
CA LEU A 430 -3.87 14.41 -2.20
C LEU A 430 -4.96 15.08 -3.05
N LEU A 431 -6.18 14.56 -3.01
CA LEU A 431 -7.32 15.03 -3.80
C LEU A 431 -7.71 16.47 -3.43
N ASN A 432 -7.72 16.81 -2.13
CA ASN A 432 -8.01 18.17 -1.65
C ASN A 432 -6.97 19.24 -2.07
N ASN A 433 -5.78 18.83 -2.51
CA ASN A 433 -4.73 19.74 -2.94
C ASN A 433 -4.58 19.82 -4.47
N GLN A 434 -5.44 19.14 -5.24
CA GLN A 434 -5.44 19.24 -6.71
C GLN A 434 -6.36 20.36 -7.18
N PRO A 435 -5.96 21.15 -8.19
CA PRO A 435 -6.89 22.07 -8.83
C PRO A 435 -8.01 21.30 -9.53
N TYR A 436 -9.22 21.80 -9.42
CA TYR A 436 -10.50 21.23 -9.91
C TYR A 436 -10.52 20.83 -11.41
N GLN A 437 -9.49 21.22 -12.18
CA GLN A 437 -9.42 21.02 -13.64
C GLN A 437 -9.23 19.58 -14.11
N SER A 438 -8.77 18.66 -13.27
CA SER A 438 -8.67 17.24 -13.64
C SER A 438 -9.99 16.49 -13.50
N MET A 439 -11.01 17.10 -12.90
CA MET A 439 -12.30 16.49 -12.61
C MET A 439 -13.32 16.61 -13.75
N GLU A 440 -13.24 17.63 -14.62
CA GLU A 440 -14.21 17.85 -15.69
C GLU A 440 -14.07 16.88 -16.87
N GLU A 441 -12.86 16.41 -17.16
CA GLU A 441 -12.61 15.46 -18.25
C GLU A 441 -13.10 14.03 -17.94
N TYR A 442 -13.27 13.70 -16.65
CA TYR A 442 -13.82 12.42 -16.17
C TYR A 442 -15.32 12.46 -15.89
N ALA A 443 -15.93 13.64 -15.82
CA ALA A 443 -17.36 13.80 -15.56
C ALA A 443 -18.26 13.19 -16.66
N ASP A 444 -17.68 12.89 -17.84
CA ASP A 444 -18.39 12.25 -18.97
C ASP A 444 -18.22 10.72 -19.03
N SER A 445 -17.39 10.11 -18.20
CA SER A 445 -17.25 8.66 -18.17
C SER A 445 -18.36 8.01 -17.33
N LYS A 446 -19.14 7.14 -17.96
CA LYS A 446 -20.23 6.40 -17.33
C LYS A 446 -19.90 4.92 -17.28
N GLU A 447 -20.23 4.27 -16.17
CA GLU A 447 -20.08 2.82 -15.99
C GLU A 447 -21.43 2.14 -15.82
N LEU A 448 -21.50 0.86 -16.26
CA LEU A 448 -22.66 0.01 -16.07
C LEU A 448 -22.42 -0.93 -14.90
N ILE A 449 -23.32 -0.89 -13.92
CA ILE A 449 -23.28 -1.78 -12.76
C ILE A 449 -24.52 -2.67 -12.76
N GLY A 450 -24.33 -3.96 -12.48
CA GLY A 450 -25.43 -4.92 -12.37
C GLY A 450 -25.77 -5.22 -10.92
N TYR A 451 -27.05 -5.13 -10.56
CA TYR A 451 -27.63 -5.56 -9.29
C TYR A 451 -28.71 -6.61 -9.51
N THR A 452 -28.93 -7.46 -8.50
CA THR A 452 -30.09 -8.34 -8.47
C THR A 452 -31.04 -7.87 -7.37
N VAL A 453 -32.32 -7.70 -7.70
CA VAL A 453 -33.34 -7.29 -6.73
C VAL A 453 -33.51 -8.38 -5.69
N GLY A 454 -33.09 -8.10 -4.46
CA GLY A 454 -33.26 -8.99 -3.31
C GLY A 454 -34.73 -9.09 -2.88
N PHE A 455 -35.10 -10.24 -2.31
CA PHE A 455 -36.39 -10.38 -1.67
C PHE A 455 -36.44 -9.50 -0.42
N GLY A 456 -37.43 -8.60 -0.33
CA GLY A 456 -37.56 -7.67 0.79
C GLY A 456 -36.71 -6.39 0.65
N SER A 457 -35.97 -6.22 -0.46
CA SER A 457 -35.28 -4.95 -0.74
C SER A 457 -36.25 -3.80 -1.01
N ASN A 458 -35.79 -2.56 -0.84
CA ASN A 458 -36.60 -1.35 -1.08
C ASN A 458 -37.07 -1.23 -2.54
N ALA A 459 -36.44 -1.92 -3.47
CA ALA A 459 -36.83 -1.95 -4.88
C ALA A 459 -37.86 -3.05 -5.20
N CYS A 460 -37.99 -4.08 -4.36
CA CYS A 460 -38.88 -5.20 -4.60
C CYS A 460 -40.33 -4.75 -4.53
N ASP A 461 -41.13 -5.15 -5.53
CA ASP A 461 -42.56 -4.79 -5.68
C ASP A 461 -42.86 -3.29 -5.87
N HIS A 462 -41.85 -2.44 -6.11
CA HIS A 462 -42.02 -1.02 -6.40
C HIS A 462 -41.83 -0.70 -7.89
N TYR A 463 -42.44 0.41 -8.34
CA TYR A 463 -42.21 0.95 -9.68
C TYR A 463 -40.91 1.76 -9.73
N ILE A 464 -40.20 1.73 -10.86
CA ILE A 464 -38.93 2.46 -11.02
C ILE A 464 -39.05 3.94 -10.70
N LYS A 465 -40.18 4.57 -11.06
CA LYS A 465 -40.48 5.99 -10.79
C LYS A 465 -40.57 6.33 -9.30
N ASP A 466 -40.88 5.34 -8.45
CA ASP A 466 -41.10 5.52 -7.02
C ASP A 466 -39.80 5.25 -6.22
N LEU A 467 -38.74 4.78 -6.88
CA LEU A 467 -37.46 4.51 -6.26
C LEU A 467 -36.63 5.79 -6.06
N GLN A 468 -36.06 5.97 -4.89
CA GLN A 468 -35.12 7.06 -4.62
C GLN A 468 -33.72 6.67 -5.13
N LEU A 469 -33.50 6.83 -6.44
CA LEU A 469 -32.21 6.58 -7.04
C LEU A 469 -31.27 7.79 -6.88
N PRO A 470 -29.94 7.55 -6.74
CA PRO A 470 -28.96 8.63 -6.72
C PRO A 470 -29.07 9.53 -7.97
N ARG A 471 -28.88 10.84 -7.81
CA ARG A 471 -29.12 11.85 -8.88
C ARG A 471 -28.37 11.63 -10.19
N ARG A 472 -27.32 10.80 -10.21
CA ARG A 472 -26.48 10.54 -11.40
C ARG A 472 -26.49 9.07 -11.79
N SER A 473 -27.60 8.39 -11.54
CA SER A 473 -27.82 7.00 -11.93
C SER A 473 -29.07 6.85 -12.80
N LEU A 474 -29.01 5.90 -13.73
CA LEU A 474 -30.13 5.59 -14.63
C LEU A 474 -30.23 4.07 -14.81
N ILE A 475 -31.38 3.48 -14.55
CA ILE A 475 -31.62 2.08 -14.89
C ILE A 475 -31.76 1.99 -16.42
N VAL A 476 -30.86 1.25 -17.06
CA VAL A 476 -30.83 1.13 -18.52
C VAL A 476 -31.37 -0.19 -19.03
N SER A 477 -31.40 -1.24 -18.19
CA SER A 477 -31.95 -2.54 -18.56
C SER A 477 -32.43 -3.29 -17.31
N VAL A 478 -33.51 -4.06 -17.46
CA VAL A 478 -34.01 -5.03 -16.48
C VAL A 478 -34.08 -6.38 -17.17
N ILE A 479 -33.40 -7.39 -16.60
CA ILE A 479 -33.41 -8.75 -17.14
C ILE A 479 -34.24 -9.61 -16.18
N ARG A 480 -35.37 -10.10 -16.68
CA ARG A 480 -36.35 -10.92 -15.97
C ARG A 480 -36.50 -12.28 -16.64
N GLY A 481 -36.17 -13.35 -15.92
CA GLY A 481 -36.29 -14.71 -16.48
C GLY A 481 -35.44 -14.95 -17.73
N GLY A 482 -34.41 -14.14 -17.97
CA GLY A 482 -33.55 -14.20 -19.15
C GLY A 482 -34.00 -13.32 -20.32
N GLU A 483 -35.13 -12.62 -20.21
CA GLU A 483 -35.59 -11.64 -21.19
C GLU A 483 -35.23 -10.22 -20.78
N GLU A 484 -34.72 -9.42 -21.71
CA GLU A 484 -34.39 -8.02 -21.47
C GLU A 484 -35.62 -7.13 -21.66
N ILE A 485 -35.93 -6.38 -20.61
CA ILE A 485 -37.03 -5.41 -20.58
C ILE A 485 -36.39 -4.01 -20.62
N ILE A 486 -36.82 -3.18 -21.59
CA ILE A 486 -36.45 -1.76 -21.60
C ILE A 486 -37.22 -1.07 -20.47
N PRO A 487 -36.53 -0.57 -19.40
CA PRO A 487 -37.22 -0.04 -18.25
C PRO A 487 -37.93 1.29 -18.58
N LYS A 488 -39.12 1.43 -18.04
CA LYS A 488 -39.87 2.69 -17.99
C LYS A 488 -40.22 3.02 -16.55
N GLY A 489 -40.64 4.24 -16.26
CA GLY A 489 -41.04 4.64 -14.91
C GLY A 489 -42.15 3.78 -14.30
N ASP A 490 -43.00 3.20 -15.13
CA ASP A 490 -44.11 2.30 -14.78
C ASP A 490 -43.70 0.81 -14.77
N THR A 491 -42.43 0.50 -14.97
CA THR A 491 -41.94 -0.88 -14.85
C THR A 491 -41.85 -1.24 -13.37
N LYS A 492 -42.59 -2.27 -12.96
CA LYS A 492 -42.54 -2.81 -11.60
C LYS A 492 -41.42 -3.81 -11.48
N LEU A 493 -40.52 -3.63 -10.49
CA LEU A 493 -39.44 -4.54 -10.21
C LEU A 493 -39.91 -5.66 -9.29
N ILE A 494 -39.42 -6.86 -9.53
CA ILE A 494 -39.71 -8.03 -8.70
C ILE A 494 -38.41 -8.70 -8.23
N SER A 495 -38.50 -9.47 -7.16
CA SER A 495 -37.36 -10.23 -6.65
C SER A 495 -36.79 -11.15 -7.73
N GLY A 496 -35.46 -11.16 -7.88
CA GLY A 496 -34.73 -11.92 -8.89
C GLY A 496 -34.50 -11.17 -10.21
N ASP A 497 -35.10 -9.99 -10.41
CA ASP A 497 -34.76 -9.14 -11.56
C ASP A 497 -33.29 -8.73 -11.50
N ARG A 498 -32.56 -8.87 -12.60
CA ARG A 498 -31.22 -8.33 -12.73
C ARG A 498 -31.29 -6.96 -13.40
N ILE A 499 -30.86 -5.94 -12.70
CA ILE A 499 -30.91 -4.54 -13.12
C ILE A 499 -29.53 -4.10 -13.57
N ILE A 500 -29.47 -3.40 -14.70
CA ILE A 500 -28.25 -2.73 -15.15
C ILE A 500 -28.46 -1.22 -14.96
N VAL A 501 -27.61 -0.61 -14.16
CA VAL A 501 -27.65 0.82 -13.83
C VAL A 501 -26.44 1.50 -14.45
N LEU A 502 -26.67 2.55 -15.23
CA LEU A 502 -25.66 3.47 -15.72
C LEU A 502 -25.37 4.48 -14.60
N VAL A 503 -24.13 4.58 -14.19
CA VAL A 503 -23.69 5.50 -13.15
C VAL A 503 -22.53 6.34 -13.63
N ASP A 504 -22.36 7.51 -13.03
CA ASP A 504 -21.20 8.35 -13.28
C ASP A 504 -19.96 7.71 -12.61
N ALA A 505 -18.93 7.44 -13.39
CA ALA A 505 -17.71 6.77 -12.89
C ALA A 505 -17.01 7.57 -11.79
N PHE A 506 -17.20 8.87 -11.74
CA PHE A 506 -16.63 9.75 -10.72
C PHE A 506 -17.26 9.55 -9.33
N HIS A 507 -18.56 9.24 -9.27
CA HIS A 507 -19.29 9.01 -8.03
C HIS A 507 -19.60 7.53 -7.79
N LEU A 508 -18.80 6.63 -8.39
CA LEU A 508 -19.07 5.20 -8.43
C LEU A 508 -19.24 4.59 -7.04
N ASP A 509 -18.30 4.85 -6.12
CA ASP A 509 -18.29 4.23 -4.79
C ASP A 509 -19.45 4.71 -3.91
N GLU A 510 -19.73 6.03 -3.91
CA GLU A 510 -20.86 6.59 -3.17
C GLU A 510 -22.20 6.12 -3.75
N THR A 511 -22.32 6.16 -5.07
CA THR A 511 -23.52 5.70 -5.78
C THR A 511 -23.74 4.20 -5.61
N LYS A 512 -22.68 3.40 -5.57
CA LYS A 512 -22.75 1.95 -5.37
C LYS A 512 -23.30 1.60 -4.00
N LEU A 513 -22.83 2.23 -2.91
CA LEU A 513 -23.35 2.02 -1.57
C LEU A 513 -24.85 2.35 -1.46
N MET A 514 -25.26 3.47 -2.08
CA MET A 514 -26.68 3.86 -2.12
C MET A 514 -27.52 2.85 -2.93
N LEU A 515 -27.04 2.40 -4.10
CA LEU A 515 -27.74 1.43 -4.92
C LEU A 515 -27.82 0.04 -4.26
N GLU A 516 -26.76 -0.38 -3.55
CA GLU A 516 -26.80 -1.61 -2.75
C GLU A 516 -27.89 -1.57 -1.69
N SER A 517 -28.06 -0.46 -0.98
CA SER A 517 -29.13 -0.30 0.01
C SER A 517 -30.55 -0.28 -0.60
N VAL A 518 -30.69 0.03 -1.90
CA VAL A 518 -31.97 0.02 -2.61
C VAL A 518 -32.30 -1.38 -3.14
N PHE A 519 -31.30 -2.10 -3.68
CA PHE A 519 -31.56 -3.34 -4.44
C PHE A 519 -31.24 -4.64 -3.70
N THR A 520 -30.33 -4.64 -2.74
CA THR A 520 -29.78 -5.91 -2.19
C THR A 520 -30.07 -6.20 -0.74
N SER A 521 -30.58 -5.27 0.06
CA SER A 521 -30.81 -5.46 1.50
C SER A 521 -32.18 -5.96 1.85
#